data_b75e245587afee23f40e06d7d3185a80
#
_entry.id   b75e245587afee23f40e06d7d3185a80
#
_cell.length_a   1.000
_cell.length_b   1.000
_cell.length_c   1.000
_cell.angle_alpha   90.00
_cell.angle_beta   90.00
_cell.angle_gamma   90.00
#
_symmetry.space_group_name_H-M   'P 1'
#
loop_
_entity.id
_entity.type
_entity.pdbx_description
1 polymer ?
#
loop_
_entity_poly.entity_id
_entity_poly.type
_entity_poly.pdbx_seq_one_letter_code
_entity_poly.pdbx_strand_id
1 'polypeptide(L)'
;PCLGYPLAGHIDQQSGEGLAAIRLDACESGGFKLRGRSSCPGLSAGCAFAVKGHPDGQVNARWVATEVRFTASFPGDGTAETGRFLADVSAVPASARYRPLPFFARSRMSGPLTGVVTGKEGEEVWTDQHGRCKVRFHWQGASDETSSCWVRVAQPWTGNGYGALFLPRIGQEVVIGFVGGDPDRPLVTGMVYNSGNPPPWALPEHAACSGLLTRSFPDGQAGNELRFDDTKDAELVYLHAQKTFSCDVEDARTVTIIGEGGDALTLEKSSRITTLKEGNDALTLEKGNRSVELKEGDDAFTIEKGSRSATLKEGDDALSLEKGNRAVTLKEGNDLLVLEKGGRTVELKDGDD
;
A
#
# COMPACT_ATOMS: atom_id res chain seq x y z
N PRO A 1 -14.94 -18.50 6.93
CA PRO A 1 -15.55 -17.19 6.93
C PRO A 1 -14.45 -16.21 6.60
N CYS A 2 -14.37 -15.85 5.35
CA CYS A 2 -13.41 -14.89 4.90
C CYS A 2 -14.07 -13.54 5.02
N LEU A 3 -14.06 -13.05 6.21
CA LEU A 3 -13.62 -11.78 6.68
C LEU A 3 -13.89 -10.64 5.70
N GLY A 4 -15.18 -10.30 5.49
CA GLY A 4 -15.61 -9.01 4.97
C GLY A 4 -15.24 -8.66 3.52
N TYR A 5 -14.41 -9.44 2.86
CA TYR A 5 -14.17 -9.32 1.42
C TYR A 5 -14.83 -10.49 0.72
N PRO A 6 -15.72 -10.28 -0.24
CA PRO A 6 -16.18 -11.37 -1.06
C PRO A 6 -14.97 -11.98 -1.74
N LEU A 7 -14.48 -13.09 -1.19
CA LEU A 7 -13.54 -13.91 -1.92
C LEU A 7 -14.19 -14.27 -3.23
N ALA A 8 -13.43 -14.08 -4.20
CA ALA A 8 -13.61 -14.48 -5.55
C ALA A 8 -14.61 -15.64 -5.72
N GLY A 9 -15.87 -15.34 -6.03
CA GLY A 9 -16.91 -16.28 -6.48
C GLY A 9 -17.75 -16.98 -5.44
N HIS A 10 -17.51 -16.74 -4.22
CA HIS A 10 -18.44 -17.12 -3.19
C HIS A 10 -19.13 -15.89 -2.65
N ILE A 11 -20.13 -15.54 -3.32
CA ILE A 11 -21.33 -14.92 -2.84
C ILE A 11 -21.74 -15.78 -1.63
N ASP A 12 -22.44 -15.20 -0.70
CA ASP A 12 -22.96 -15.89 0.46
C ASP A 12 -23.55 -17.29 0.16
N GLN A 13 -23.75 -18.08 1.17
CA GLN A 13 -24.27 -19.45 1.04
C GLN A 13 -25.57 -19.50 0.25
N GLN A 14 -26.45 -18.53 0.44
CA GLN A 14 -27.76 -18.45 -0.22
C GLN A 14 -27.64 -18.30 -1.75
N SER A 15 -26.73 -17.46 -2.20
CA SER A 15 -26.43 -17.30 -3.64
C SER A 15 -25.76 -18.54 -4.23
N GLY A 16 -24.92 -19.23 -3.43
CA GLY A 16 -24.31 -20.51 -3.81
C GLY A 16 -25.36 -21.61 -4.00
N GLU A 17 -26.30 -21.74 -3.09
CA GLU A 17 -27.43 -22.66 -3.16
C GLU A 17 -28.33 -22.35 -4.36
N GLY A 18 -28.65 -21.08 -4.61
CA GLY A 18 -29.41 -20.67 -5.78
C GLY A 18 -28.75 -21.04 -7.09
N LEU A 19 -27.42 -20.84 -7.20
CA LEU A 19 -26.67 -21.22 -8.40
C LEU A 19 -26.59 -22.74 -8.58
N ALA A 20 -26.44 -23.50 -7.49
CA ALA A 20 -26.46 -24.96 -7.51
C ALA A 20 -27.82 -25.49 -7.99
N ALA A 21 -28.92 -24.92 -7.50
CA ALA A 21 -30.28 -25.28 -7.94
C ALA A 21 -30.49 -25.00 -9.44
N ILE A 22 -30.05 -23.82 -9.94
CA ILE A 22 -30.12 -23.50 -11.38
C ILE A 22 -29.31 -24.48 -12.23
N ARG A 23 -28.13 -24.91 -11.77
CA ARG A 23 -27.31 -25.90 -12.47
C ARG A 23 -27.92 -27.28 -12.46
N LEU A 24 -28.55 -27.65 -11.36
CA LEU A 24 -29.28 -28.92 -11.26
C LEU A 24 -30.46 -28.93 -12.23
N ASP A 25 -31.30 -27.88 -12.24
CA ASP A 25 -32.39 -27.71 -13.21
C ASP A 25 -31.88 -27.82 -14.66
N ALA A 26 -30.73 -27.25 -14.98
CA ALA A 26 -30.13 -27.31 -16.31
C ALA A 26 -29.70 -28.74 -16.69
N CYS A 27 -29.15 -29.51 -15.75
CA CYS A 27 -28.79 -30.92 -15.96
C CYS A 27 -30.03 -31.80 -16.11
N GLU A 28 -31.02 -31.63 -15.23
CA GLU A 28 -32.23 -32.43 -15.23
C GLU A 28 -33.12 -32.15 -16.46
N SER A 29 -33.19 -30.88 -16.91
CA SER A 29 -33.92 -30.52 -18.13
C SER A 29 -33.39 -31.17 -19.41
N GLY A 30 -32.15 -31.64 -19.35
CA GLY A 30 -31.50 -32.40 -20.43
C GLY A 30 -31.85 -33.89 -20.46
N GLY A 31 -32.42 -34.46 -19.38
CA GLY A 31 -32.64 -35.90 -19.21
C GLY A 31 -33.82 -36.46 -20.04
N PHE A 32 -34.85 -35.67 -20.28
CA PHE A 32 -35.99 -36.09 -21.07
C PHE A 32 -36.25 -35.13 -22.23
N LYS A 33 -35.98 -35.58 -23.46
CA LYS A 33 -36.07 -34.75 -24.67
C LYS A 33 -36.88 -35.44 -25.73
N LEU A 34 -37.81 -34.72 -26.32
CA LEU A 34 -38.48 -35.09 -27.54
C LEU A 34 -37.69 -34.57 -28.75
N ARG A 35 -37.43 -35.39 -29.74
CA ARG A 35 -36.97 -34.99 -31.06
C ARG A 35 -37.92 -35.51 -32.12
N GLY A 36 -38.28 -34.64 -33.04
CA GLY A 36 -39.21 -34.99 -34.10
C GLY A 36 -39.12 -34.06 -35.28
N ARG A 37 -39.85 -34.42 -36.32
CA ARG A 37 -40.01 -33.62 -37.54
C ARG A 37 -41.44 -33.16 -37.70
N SER A 38 -41.62 -31.98 -38.18
CA SER A 38 -42.92 -31.36 -38.41
C SER A 38 -42.96 -30.57 -39.72
N SER A 39 -44.06 -30.60 -40.41
CA SER A 39 -44.34 -29.71 -41.53
C SER A 39 -45.04 -28.43 -41.12
N CYS A 40 -45.20 -28.19 -39.83
CA CYS A 40 -45.86 -27.00 -39.32
C CYS A 40 -44.94 -25.78 -39.35
N PRO A 41 -45.24 -24.74 -40.16
CA PRO A 41 -44.41 -23.56 -40.28
C PRO A 41 -44.48 -22.62 -39.03
N GLY A 42 -45.47 -22.81 -38.15
CA GLY A 42 -45.67 -21.98 -36.95
C GLY A 42 -44.86 -22.40 -35.72
N LEU A 43 -44.01 -23.43 -35.80
CA LEU A 43 -43.18 -23.85 -34.70
C LEU A 43 -41.97 -22.96 -34.56
N SER A 44 -41.74 -22.46 -33.36
CA SER A 44 -40.53 -21.70 -32.99
C SER A 44 -40.02 -22.09 -31.62
N ALA A 45 -38.75 -21.85 -31.34
CA ALA A 45 -38.19 -22.06 -30.01
C ALA A 45 -38.94 -21.21 -28.96
N GLY A 46 -39.23 -21.79 -27.81
CA GLY A 46 -40.07 -21.20 -26.77
C GLY A 46 -41.55 -21.43 -26.90
N CYS A 47 -42.06 -21.91 -28.05
CA CYS A 47 -43.46 -22.23 -28.22
C CYS A 47 -43.82 -23.55 -27.60
N ALA A 48 -45.00 -23.60 -26.96
CA ALA A 48 -45.62 -24.82 -26.47
C ALA A 48 -46.51 -25.48 -27.54
N PHE A 49 -46.38 -26.79 -27.69
CA PHE A 49 -47.23 -27.59 -28.59
C PHE A 49 -47.64 -28.89 -27.91
N ALA A 50 -48.63 -29.57 -28.45
CA ALA A 50 -49.09 -30.86 -27.96
C ALA A 50 -48.89 -31.93 -29.03
N VAL A 51 -48.35 -33.07 -28.62
CA VAL A 51 -48.31 -34.29 -29.42
C VAL A 51 -49.54 -35.15 -29.04
N LYS A 52 -50.24 -35.70 -30.04
CA LYS A 52 -51.40 -36.58 -29.85
C LYS A 52 -51.29 -37.77 -30.86
N GLY A 53 -51.82 -38.91 -30.42
CA GLY A 53 -51.91 -40.11 -31.30
C GLY A 53 -50.59 -40.84 -31.50
N HIS A 54 -49.55 -40.58 -30.69
CA HIS A 54 -48.34 -41.35 -30.72
C HIS A 54 -48.52 -42.70 -30.05
N PRO A 55 -47.92 -43.83 -30.59
CA PRO A 55 -48.05 -45.15 -29.98
C PRO A 55 -47.52 -45.24 -28.56
N ASP A 56 -46.46 -44.52 -28.25
CA ASP A 56 -45.97 -44.33 -26.90
C ASP A 56 -46.79 -43.26 -26.20
N GLY A 57 -47.52 -43.65 -25.14
CA GLY A 57 -48.33 -42.75 -24.36
C GLY A 57 -47.59 -41.60 -23.66
N GLN A 58 -46.30 -41.81 -23.36
CA GLN A 58 -45.45 -40.77 -22.74
C GLN A 58 -45.19 -39.58 -23.67
N VAL A 59 -45.21 -39.79 -24.96
CA VAL A 59 -45.01 -38.77 -25.98
C VAL A 59 -46.28 -37.92 -26.15
N ASN A 60 -47.46 -38.47 -25.85
CA ASN A 60 -48.74 -37.77 -25.96
C ASN A 60 -48.94 -36.74 -24.80
N ALA A 61 -48.13 -35.69 -24.84
CA ALA A 61 -48.08 -34.68 -23.79
C ALA A 61 -47.93 -33.28 -24.40
N ARG A 62 -47.91 -32.28 -23.51
CA ARG A 62 -47.57 -30.91 -23.87
C ARG A 62 -46.08 -30.68 -23.75
N TRP A 63 -45.48 -30.15 -24.81
CA TRP A 63 -44.05 -29.91 -24.95
C TRP A 63 -43.73 -28.48 -25.21
N VAL A 64 -42.54 -28.01 -24.84
CA VAL A 64 -41.98 -26.70 -25.20
C VAL A 64 -40.79 -26.92 -26.10
N ALA A 65 -40.81 -26.33 -27.30
CA ALA A 65 -39.72 -26.38 -28.23
C ALA A 65 -38.52 -25.63 -27.68
N THR A 66 -37.36 -26.29 -27.57
CA THR A 66 -36.09 -25.69 -27.13
C THR A 66 -35.22 -25.29 -28.30
N GLU A 67 -35.35 -26.01 -29.41
CA GLU A 67 -34.64 -25.76 -30.66
C GLU A 67 -35.56 -26.13 -31.83
N VAL A 68 -35.59 -25.29 -32.84
CA VAL A 68 -36.27 -25.57 -34.11
C VAL A 68 -35.32 -25.20 -35.23
N ARG A 69 -35.01 -26.21 -36.04
CA ARG A 69 -34.23 -26.03 -37.27
C ARG A 69 -35.16 -26.32 -38.45
N PHE A 70 -35.35 -25.37 -39.32
CA PHE A 70 -36.22 -25.58 -40.51
C PHE A 70 -35.41 -25.49 -41.79
N THR A 71 -35.85 -26.30 -42.73
CA THR A 71 -35.37 -26.31 -44.11
C THR A 71 -36.55 -26.05 -45.00
N ALA A 72 -36.46 -25.01 -45.82
CA ALA A 72 -37.45 -24.70 -46.82
C ALA A 72 -36.82 -24.82 -48.23
N SER A 73 -37.42 -25.60 -49.09
CA SER A 73 -37.00 -25.67 -50.49
C SER A 73 -38.16 -25.13 -51.37
N PHE A 74 -37.79 -24.19 -52.22
CA PHE A 74 -38.76 -23.65 -53.20
C PHE A 74 -38.23 -24.04 -54.58
N PRO A 75 -39.12 -24.67 -55.43
CA PRO A 75 -38.70 -24.98 -56.80
C PRO A 75 -38.44 -23.64 -57.55
N GLY A 76 -37.28 -23.52 -58.14
CA GLY A 76 -36.95 -22.43 -59.08
C GLY A 76 -37.70 -22.64 -60.38
N ASP A 77 -38.18 -21.53 -61.00
CA ASP A 77 -38.78 -21.44 -62.31
C ASP A 77 -40.09 -22.18 -62.58
N GLY A 78 -41.15 -21.62 -62.07
CA GLY A 78 -42.51 -21.72 -62.70
C GLY A 78 -43.15 -23.11 -62.79
N THR A 79 -42.55 -24.16 -62.25
CA THR A 79 -43.19 -25.46 -62.08
C THR A 79 -44.10 -25.47 -60.87
N ALA A 80 -45.33 -25.94 -61.01
CA ALA A 80 -46.36 -25.98 -59.95
C ALA A 80 -46.08 -26.92 -58.76
N GLU A 81 -44.78 -27.17 -58.45
CA GLU A 81 -44.42 -27.91 -57.28
C GLU A 81 -44.46 -27.03 -56.05
N THR A 82 -45.28 -27.42 -55.10
CA THR A 82 -45.37 -26.77 -53.77
C THR A 82 -44.05 -26.87 -53.03
N GLY A 83 -43.54 -25.73 -52.56
CA GLY A 83 -42.35 -25.70 -51.73
C GLY A 83 -42.50 -26.63 -50.52
N ARG A 84 -41.45 -27.30 -50.13
CA ARG A 84 -41.41 -28.18 -48.97
C ARG A 84 -40.86 -27.43 -47.79
N PHE A 85 -41.60 -27.46 -46.68
CA PHE A 85 -41.15 -26.94 -45.38
C PHE A 85 -41.04 -28.12 -44.42
N LEU A 86 -39.90 -28.21 -43.74
CA LEU A 86 -39.60 -29.26 -42.75
C LEU A 86 -38.88 -28.60 -41.57
N ALA A 87 -39.44 -28.84 -40.38
CA ALA A 87 -38.87 -28.39 -39.12
C ALA A 87 -38.37 -29.59 -38.30
N ASP A 88 -37.10 -29.64 -38.00
CA ASP A 88 -36.56 -30.53 -36.98
C ASP A 88 -36.68 -29.85 -35.62
N VAL A 89 -37.38 -30.45 -34.68
CA VAL A 89 -37.75 -29.86 -33.39
C VAL A 89 -37.11 -30.69 -32.27
N SER A 90 -36.45 -29.98 -31.36
CA SER A 90 -36.09 -30.51 -30.03
C SER A 90 -36.96 -29.85 -28.98
N ALA A 91 -37.52 -30.60 -28.06
CA ALA A 91 -38.45 -30.10 -27.06
C ALA A 91 -38.26 -30.82 -25.72
N VAL A 92 -38.70 -30.16 -24.64
CA VAL A 92 -38.78 -30.68 -23.28
C VAL A 92 -40.23 -30.71 -22.82
N PRO A 93 -40.60 -31.54 -21.82
CA PRO A 93 -41.93 -31.52 -21.25
C PRO A 93 -42.32 -30.11 -20.76
N ALA A 94 -43.55 -29.69 -20.99
CA ALA A 94 -44.01 -28.36 -20.55
C ALA A 94 -44.00 -28.18 -19.02
N SER A 95 -43.92 -29.27 -18.27
CA SER A 95 -43.77 -29.29 -16.80
C SER A 95 -42.32 -29.15 -16.33
N ALA A 96 -41.34 -29.34 -17.25
CA ALA A 96 -39.93 -29.25 -16.89
C ALA A 96 -39.52 -27.79 -16.71
N ARG A 97 -38.71 -27.51 -15.67
CA ARG A 97 -38.01 -26.23 -15.50
C ARG A 97 -36.84 -26.18 -16.44
N TYR A 98 -37.07 -25.76 -17.68
CA TYR A 98 -36.02 -25.67 -18.67
C TYR A 98 -35.03 -24.58 -18.33
N ARG A 99 -33.74 -24.94 -18.24
CA ARG A 99 -32.59 -24.04 -18.16
C ARG A 99 -31.61 -24.40 -19.25
N PRO A 100 -31.24 -23.48 -20.13
CA PRO A 100 -30.20 -23.76 -21.11
C PRO A 100 -28.87 -23.99 -20.42
N LEU A 101 -28.09 -24.98 -20.87
CA LEU A 101 -26.70 -25.10 -20.46
C LEU A 101 -25.93 -23.86 -20.96
N PRO A 102 -24.95 -23.37 -20.20
CA PRO A 102 -24.14 -22.26 -20.65
C PRO A 102 -23.42 -22.63 -21.94
N PHE A 103 -23.75 -21.91 -23.02
CA PHE A 103 -23.21 -22.20 -24.35
C PHE A 103 -21.81 -21.62 -24.53
N PHE A 104 -21.49 -20.54 -23.81
CA PHE A 104 -20.21 -19.88 -23.90
C PHE A 104 -19.46 -20.02 -22.58
N ALA A 105 -18.16 -20.28 -22.67
CA ALA A 105 -17.29 -20.17 -21.51
C ALA A 105 -17.27 -18.71 -21.02
N ARG A 106 -17.20 -18.53 -19.71
CA ARG A 106 -17.05 -17.21 -19.11
C ARG A 106 -15.76 -16.58 -19.65
N SER A 107 -15.83 -15.31 -20.02
CA SER A 107 -14.65 -14.56 -20.46
C SER A 107 -13.56 -14.59 -19.40
N ARG A 108 -12.33 -14.76 -19.82
CA ARG A 108 -11.17 -14.78 -18.92
C ARG A 108 -10.14 -13.79 -19.40
N MET A 109 -9.57 -13.09 -18.44
CA MET A 109 -8.42 -12.24 -18.66
C MET A 109 -7.17 -13.13 -18.65
N SER A 110 -6.42 -13.13 -19.74
CA SER A 110 -5.26 -14.01 -19.93
C SER A 110 -3.98 -13.50 -19.26
N GLY A 111 -3.95 -12.21 -18.83
CA GLY A 111 -2.78 -11.62 -18.20
C GLY A 111 -3.12 -10.32 -17.45
N PRO A 112 -2.13 -9.69 -16.81
CA PRO A 112 -2.31 -8.40 -16.19
C PRO A 112 -2.52 -7.31 -17.24
N LEU A 113 -3.18 -6.25 -16.83
CA LEU A 113 -3.37 -5.00 -17.59
C LEU A 113 -2.80 -3.85 -16.79
N THR A 114 -2.60 -2.72 -17.42
CA THR A 114 -2.33 -1.47 -16.70
C THR A 114 -3.55 -0.56 -16.72
N GLY A 115 -3.60 0.33 -15.75
CA GLY A 115 -4.63 1.34 -15.62
C GLY A 115 -4.11 2.50 -14.79
N VAL A 116 -4.84 3.60 -14.78
CA VAL A 116 -4.49 4.80 -14.04
C VAL A 116 -5.42 4.92 -12.83
N VAL A 117 -4.86 5.21 -11.66
CA VAL A 117 -5.63 5.48 -10.45
C VAL A 117 -6.47 6.73 -10.65
N THR A 118 -7.73 6.66 -10.28
CA THR A 118 -8.69 7.76 -10.41
C THR A 118 -9.47 7.96 -9.13
N GLY A 119 -10.18 9.07 -9.02
CA GLY A 119 -10.97 9.39 -7.85
C GLY A 119 -11.78 10.66 -8.03
N LYS A 120 -12.20 11.23 -6.93
CA LYS A 120 -13.00 12.44 -6.91
C LYS A 120 -12.15 13.64 -7.34
N GLU A 121 -12.76 14.56 -8.05
CA GLU A 121 -12.12 15.78 -8.51
C GLU A 121 -11.58 16.61 -7.33
N GLY A 122 -10.34 17.09 -7.46
CA GLY A 122 -9.64 17.86 -6.43
C GLY A 122 -8.95 17.03 -5.34
N GLU A 123 -9.08 15.70 -5.36
CA GLU A 123 -8.38 14.82 -4.43
C GLU A 123 -7.09 14.27 -5.04
N GLU A 124 -6.04 14.15 -4.24
CA GLU A 124 -4.80 13.47 -4.65
C GLU A 124 -4.80 11.97 -4.29
N VAL A 125 -5.48 11.62 -3.21
CA VAL A 125 -5.64 10.24 -2.73
C VAL A 125 -7.12 9.96 -2.52
N TRP A 126 -7.64 8.97 -3.21
CA TRP A 126 -9.03 8.55 -3.07
C TRP A 126 -9.09 7.07 -2.69
N THR A 127 -9.42 6.80 -1.44
CA THR A 127 -9.43 5.44 -0.88
C THR A 127 -10.62 5.26 0.06
N ASP A 128 -11.04 4.02 0.25
CA ASP A 128 -12.02 3.66 1.27
C ASP A 128 -11.35 3.21 2.58
N GLN A 129 -12.17 2.84 3.56
CA GLN A 129 -11.71 2.35 4.87
C GLN A 129 -10.84 1.08 4.80
N HIS A 130 -10.79 0.41 3.66
CA HIS A 130 -10.02 -0.81 3.43
C HIS A 130 -8.75 -0.58 2.59
N GLY A 131 -8.41 0.66 2.29
CA GLY A 131 -7.24 0.98 1.47
C GLY A 131 -7.39 0.56 0.00
N ARG A 132 -8.64 0.47 -0.51
CA ARG A 132 -8.92 0.18 -1.91
C ARG A 132 -8.89 1.47 -2.72
N CYS A 133 -8.53 1.37 -3.99
CA CYS A 133 -8.54 2.50 -4.93
C CYS A 133 -9.52 2.26 -6.08
N LYS A 134 -9.75 3.30 -6.86
CA LYS A 134 -10.46 3.24 -8.13
C LYS A 134 -9.48 3.38 -9.27
N VAL A 135 -9.75 2.70 -10.39
CA VAL A 135 -8.87 2.68 -11.54
C VAL A 135 -9.66 2.95 -12.82
N ARG A 136 -9.03 3.64 -13.76
CA ARG A 136 -9.50 3.80 -15.13
C ARG A 136 -8.62 2.93 -16.03
N PHE A 137 -9.23 2.03 -16.78
CA PHE A 137 -8.56 1.28 -17.82
C PHE A 137 -8.36 2.14 -19.08
N HIS A 138 -7.33 1.84 -19.86
CA HIS A 138 -6.95 2.66 -21.03
C HIS A 138 -8.04 2.78 -22.12
N TRP A 139 -8.98 1.84 -22.19
CA TRP A 139 -10.12 1.90 -23.13
C TRP A 139 -11.32 2.73 -22.64
N GLN A 140 -11.31 3.19 -21.39
CA GLN A 140 -12.38 4.01 -20.84
C GLN A 140 -12.15 5.48 -21.14
N GLY A 141 -13.20 6.20 -21.55
CA GLY A 141 -13.12 7.64 -21.84
C GLY A 141 -13.16 8.52 -20.60
N ALA A 142 -13.99 8.17 -19.60
CA ALA A 142 -14.15 8.95 -18.36
C ALA A 142 -13.05 8.62 -17.35
N SER A 143 -12.67 9.62 -16.55
CA SER A 143 -11.68 9.49 -15.49
C SER A 143 -12.19 10.17 -14.21
N ASP A 144 -13.07 9.48 -13.49
CA ASP A 144 -13.71 9.94 -12.26
C ASP A 144 -13.84 8.82 -11.24
N GLU A 145 -14.50 9.10 -10.12
CA GLU A 145 -14.76 8.14 -9.05
C GLU A 145 -15.70 7.00 -9.46
N THR A 146 -16.33 7.05 -10.65
CA THR A 146 -17.25 6.02 -11.14
C THR A 146 -16.58 5.04 -12.11
N SER A 147 -15.33 5.28 -12.51
CA SER A 147 -14.61 4.51 -13.53
C SER A 147 -14.48 3.02 -13.25
N SER A 148 -14.44 2.60 -11.98
CA SER A 148 -14.40 1.19 -11.59
C SER A 148 -15.12 0.91 -10.29
N CYS A 149 -15.26 -0.37 -9.93
CA CYS A 149 -15.48 -0.78 -8.54
C CYS A 149 -14.28 -0.40 -7.66
N TRP A 150 -14.42 -0.54 -6.33
CA TRP A 150 -13.31 -0.47 -5.41
C TRP A 150 -12.37 -1.66 -5.61
N VAL A 151 -11.13 -1.40 -6.01
CA VAL A 151 -10.10 -2.39 -6.31
C VAL A 151 -9.13 -2.48 -5.15
N ARG A 152 -8.90 -3.70 -4.65
CA ARG A 152 -7.90 -3.94 -3.59
C ARG A 152 -6.50 -3.70 -4.12
N VAL A 153 -5.61 -3.25 -3.23
CA VAL A 153 -4.20 -3.01 -3.52
C VAL A 153 -3.35 -4.02 -2.76
N ALA A 154 -2.54 -4.77 -3.46
CA ALA A 154 -1.57 -5.67 -2.85
C ALA A 154 -0.49 -4.85 -2.12
N GLN A 155 -0.14 -5.30 -0.92
CA GLN A 155 0.88 -4.68 -0.08
C GLN A 155 2.00 -5.69 0.17
N PRO A 156 3.25 -5.24 0.41
CA PRO A 156 4.37 -6.15 0.68
C PRO A 156 4.16 -7.02 1.93
N TRP A 157 3.42 -6.50 2.90
CA TRP A 157 3.14 -7.20 4.16
C TRP A 157 1.82 -6.73 4.74
N THR A 158 0.94 -7.68 5.12
CA THR A 158 -0.38 -7.39 5.66
C THR A 158 -0.69 -8.28 6.85
N GLY A 159 -1.23 -7.68 7.92
CA GLY A 159 -1.70 -8.39 9.10
C GLY A 159 -2.89 -7.68 9.75
N ASN A 160 -3.36 -8.19 10.87
CA ASN A 160 -4.46 -7.58 11.61
C ASN A 160 -3.94 -6.39 12.44
N GLY A 161 -4.03 -5.19 11.89
CA GLY A 161 -3.58 -3.96 12.52
C GLY A 161 -2.07 -3.70 12.43
N TYR A 162 -1.33 -4.47 11.62
CA TYR A 162 0.09 -4.26 11.36
C TYR A 162 0.48 -4.60 9.91
N GLY A 163 1.60 -4.09 9.45
CA GLY A 163 2.12 -4.33 8.10
C GLY A 163 2.64 -3.07 7.41
N ALA A 164 2.86 -3.16 6.10
CA ALA A 164 3.22 -2.03 5.26
C ALA A 164 2.00 -1.50 4.52
N LEU A 165 1.87 -0.20 4.38
CA LEU A 165 0.77 0.44 3.68
C LEU A 165 1.28 1.50 2.70
N PHE A 166 1.11 1.25 1.40
CA PHE A 166 1.40 2.18 0.33
C PHE A 166 0.15 2.37 -0.53
N LEU A 167 -0.48 3.53 -0.43
CA LEU A 167 -1.68 3.84 -1.20
C LEU A 167 -1.28 4.53 -2.50
N PRO A 168 -1.71 3.99 -3.66
CA PRO A 168 -1.48 4.67 -4.93
C PRO A 168 -2.28 5.97 -5.00
N ARG A 169 -1.66 7.02 -5.54
CA ARG A 169 -2.29 8.33 -5.72
C ARG A 169 -2.97 8.44 -7.07
N ILE A 170 -3.94 9.33 -7.17
CA ILE A 170 -4.61 9.65 -8.43
C ILE A 170 -3.58 10.05 -9.48
N GLY A 171 -3.73 9.53 -10.71
CA GLY A 171 -2.80 9.74 -11.82
C GLY A 171 -1.64 8.74 -11.90
N GLN A 172 -1.40 7.93 -10.87
CA GLN A 172 -0.37 6.90 -10.91
C GLN A 172 -0.82 5.68 -11.73
N GLU A 173 0.11 5.10 -12.46
CA GLU A 173 -0.12 3.87 -13.23
C GLU A 173 0.06 2.65 -12.35
N VAL A 174 -0.90 1.74 -12.42
CA VAL A 174 -0.93 0.50 -11.64
C VAL A 174 -1.07 -0.72 -12.55
N VAL A 175 -0.47 -1.82 -12.10
CA VAL A 175 -0.61 -3.13 -12.72
C VAL A 175 -1.80 -3.85 -12.09
N ILE A 176 -2.74 -4.29 -12.91
CA ILE A 176 -4.00 -4.89 -12.48
C ILE A 176 -4.02 -6.36 -12.92
N GLY A 177 -3.98 -7.25 -11.96
CA GLY A 177 -4.26 -8.67 -12.15
C GLY A 177 -5.73 -8.98 -11.94
N PHE A 178 -6.15 -10.18 -12.35
CA PHE A 178 -7.54 -10.65 -12.22
C PHE A 178 -7.56 -11.99 -11.51
N VAL A 179 -8.20 -12.06 -10.36
CA VAL A 179 -8.21 -13.28 -9.54
C VAL A 179 -8.91 -14.42 -10.27
N GLY A 180 -8.16 -15.51 -10.57
CA GLY A 180 -8.66 -16.63 -11.36
C GLY A 180 -8.97 -16.28 -12.82
N GLY A 181 -8.47 -15.15 -13.33
CA GLY A 181 -8.76 -14.65 -14.66
C GLY A 181 -10.17 -14.06 -14.81
N ASP A 182 -10.88 -13.80 -13.71
CA ASP A 182 -12.24 -13.26 -13.73
C ASP A 182 -12.20 -11.72 -13.90
N PRO A 183 -12.73 -11.16 -15.00
CA PRO A 183 -12.73 -9.72 -15.25
C PRO A 183 -13.44 -8.91 -14.16
N ASP A 184 -14.38 -9.52 -13.43
CA ASP A 184 -15.11 -8.87 -12.34
C ASP A 184 -14.31 -8.81 -11.02
N ARG A 185 -13.05 -9.30 -11.03
CA ARG A 185 -12.21 -9.41 -9.82
C ARG A 185 -10.83 -8.82 -10.01
N PRO A 186 -10.76 -7.54 -10.31
CA PRO A 186 -9.50 -6.84 -10.42
C PRO A 186 -8.79 -6.75 -9.07
N LEU A 187 -7.46 -6.80 -9.12
CA LEU A 187 -6.55 -6.62 -7.99
C LEU A 187 -5.35 -5.81 -8.47
N VAL A 188 -5.06 -4.68 -7.87
CA VAL A 188 -3.80 -3.96 -8.11
C VAL A 188 -2.67 -4.77 -7.48
N THR A 189 -1.73 -5.22 -8.32
CA THR A 189 -0.61 -6.09 -7.94
C THR A 189 0.72 -5.34 -7.86
N GLY A 190 0.78 -4.11 -8.37
CA GLY A 190 1.97 -3.27 -8.34
C GLY A 190 1.73 -1.90 -8.95
N MET A 191 2.76 -1.07 -8.92
CA MET A 191 2.82 0.25 -9.53
C MET A 191 4.01 0.31 -10.47
N VAL A 192 3.93 1.12 -11.52
CA VAL A 192 5.01 1.30 -12.49
C VAL A 192 5.29 2.78 -12.72
N TYR A 193 6.57 3.11 -12.87
CA TYR A 193 6.97 4.43 -13.31
C TYR A 193 6.73 4.57 -14.82
N ASN A 194 6.47 5.79 -15.26
CA ASN A 194 6.30 6.14 -16.66
C ASN A 194 6.78 7.57 -16.92
N SER A 195 6.62 8.08 -18.16
CA SER A 195 7.06 9.43 -18.54
C SER A 195 6.34 10.55 -17.77
N GLY A 196 5.12 10.33 -17.31
CA GLY A 196 4.37 11.28 -16.48
C GLY A 196 4.66 11.16 -14.99
N ASN A 197 5.13 10.00 -14.56
CA ASN A 197 5.49 9.69 -13.17
C ASN A 197 6.86 9.01 -13.15
N PRO A 198 7.97 9.77 -13.28
CA PRO A 198 9.33 9.21 -13.28
C PRO A 198 9.74 8.71 -11.90
N PRO A 199 10.79 7.86 -11.81
CA PRO A 199 11.36 7.45 -10.55
C PRO A 199 11.90 8.63 -9.72
N PRO A 200 12.02 8.49 -8.39
CA PRO A 200 12.38 9.58 -7.48
C PRO A 200 13.79 10.13 -7.69
N TRP A 201 14.71 9.32 -8.20
CA TRP A 201 16.08 9.72 -8.52
C TRP A 201 16.34 9.54 -10.01
N ALA A 202 17.07 10.50 -10.59
CA ALA A 202 17.34 10.52 -12.03
C ALA A 202 18.15 9.29 -12.46
N LEU A 203 17.63 8.57 -13.44
CA LEU A 203 18.33 7.43 -14.03
C LEU A 203 18.90 7.80 -15.41
N PRO A 204 20.05 7.24 -15.79
CA PRO A 204 20.84 6.19 -15.10
C PRO A 204 21.83 6.70 -14.04
N GLU A 205 21.94 8.00 -13.81
CA GLU A 205 22.97 8.62 -12.94
C GLU A 205 22.95 8.07 -11.52
N HIS A 206 21.76 7.84 -10.95
CA HIS A 206 21.56 7.33 -9.60
C HIS A 206 21.13 5.86 -9.59
N ALA A 207 21.69 5.04 -10.48
CA ALA A 207 21.35 3.61 -10.55
C ALA A 207 21.75 2.82 -9.29
N ALA A 208 22.71 3.32 -8.50
CA ALA A 208 23.10 2.75 -7.23
C ALA A 208 22.17 3.13 -6.07
N CYS A 209 21.22 4.08 -6.28
CA CYS A 209 20.30 4.52 -5.24
C CYS A 209 19.07 3.61 -5.17
N SER A 210 18.65 3.31 -3.94
CA SER A 210 17.41 2.63 -3.63
C SER A 210 16.77 3.25 -2.38
N GLY A 211 15.46 3.10 -2.20
CA GLY A 211 14.80 3.62 -1.02
C GLY A 211 13.36 4.07 -1.20
N LEU A 212 12.92 4.95 -0.33
CA LEU A 212 11.57 5.50 -0.27
C LEU A 212 11.66 7.03 -0.23
N LEU A 213 11.01 7.69 -1.17
CA LEU A 213 10.79 9.13 -1.15
C LEU A 213 9.29 9.38 -1.16
N THR A 214 8.78 10.00 -0.10
CA THR A 214 7.37 10.38 0.01
C THR A 214 7.15 11.79 -0.54
N ARG A 215 5.91 12.19 -0.61
CA ARG A 215 5.53 13.56 -0.99
C ARG A 215 4.51 14.10 -0.01
N SER A 216 4.73 15.32 0.47
CA SER A 216 3.79 16.01 1.35
C SER A 216 2.41 16.11 0.71
N PHE A 217 1.37 16.07 1.52
CA PHE A 217 -0.02 16.04 1.12
C PHE A 217 -0.81 17.13 1.86
N PRO A 218 -1.72 17.86 1.20
CA PRO A 218 -1.93 17.97 -0.24
C PRO A 218 -0.91 18.90 -0.91
N ASP A 219 -0.79 18.80 -2.25
CA ASP A 219 -0.04 19.71 -3.16
C ASP A 219 1.44 19.94 -2.82
N GLY A 220 2.03 19.09 -1.98
CA GLY A 220 3.42 19.25 -1.55
C GLY A 220 4.43 18.79 -2.60
N GLN A 221 5.55 19.54 -2.74
CA GLN A 221 6.68 19.16 -3.60
C GLN A 221 7.79 18.45 -2.83
N ALA A 222 7.86 18.61 -1.52
CA ALA A 222 8.84 17.98 -0.63
C ALA A 222 8.24 16.78 0.12
N GLY A 223 9.07 15.98 0.78
CA GLY A 223 8.61 14.81 1.53
C GLY A 223 9.70 14.23 2.43
N ASN A 224 9.41 13.10 3.04
CA ASN A 224 10.37 12.35 3.86
C ASN A 224 11.12 11.35 2.97
N GLU A 225 12.37 11.08 3.28
CA GLU A 225 13.24 10.21 2.48
C GLU A 225 13.97 9.21 3.37
N LEU A 226 14.01 7.96 2.93
CA LEU A 226 14.96 6.94 3.35
C LEU A 226 15.66 6.45 2.09
N ARG A 227 16.94 6.77 1.94
CA ARG A 227 17.75 6.41 0.77
C ARG A 227 18.98 5.62 1.18
N PHE A 228 19.28 4.63 0.39
CA PHE A 228 20.54 3.91 0.37
C PHE A 228 21.25 4.28 -0.93
N ASP A 229 22.51 4.65 -0.84
CA ASP A 229 23.37 4.86 -1.99
C ASP A 229 24.53 3.87 -1.84
N ASP A 230 24.59 2.91 -2.75
CA ASP A 230 25.60 1.84 -2.74
C ASP A 230 26.76 2.14 -3.68
N THR A 231 27.02 3.43 -3.98
CA THR A 231 28.19 3.84 -4.77
C THR A 231 29.44 3.49 -4.00
N LYS A 232 30.29 2.66 -4.61
CA LYS A 232 31.53 2.18 -3.98
C LYS A 232 32.41 3.33 -3.48
N ASP A 233 32.88 3.22 -2.25
CA ASP A 233 33.73 4.19 -1.52
C ASP A 233 32.98 5.52 -1.20
N ALA A 234 31.64 5.54 -1.39
CA ALA A 234 30.75 6.67 -1.06
C ALA A 234 29.37 6.18 -0.56
N GLU A 235 29.34 4.98 0.03
CA GLU A 235 28.11 4.37 0.52
C GLU A 235 27.43 5.25 1.58
N LEU A 236 26.12 5.41 1.47
CA LEU A 236 25.34 6.32 2.31
C LEU A 236 23.99 5.73 2.70
N VAL A 237 23.64 5.83 3.97
CA VAL A 237 22.24 5.73 4.43
C VAL A 237 21.76 7.11 4.84
N TYR A 238 20.78 7.62 4.12
CA TYR A 238 20.23 8.96 4.32
C TYR A 238 18.79 8.89 4.84
N LEU A 239 18.54 9.55 5.98
CA LEU A 239 17.21 9.69 6.57
C LEU A 239 16.89 11.17 6.69
N HIS A 240 15.82 11.59 6.00
CA HIS A 240 15.33 12.96 6.01
C HIS A 240 13.88 13.02 6.46
N ALA A 241 13.59 13.90 7.41
CA ALA A 241 12.24 14.26 7.81
C ALA A 241 11.96 15.70 7.38
N GLN A 242 10.95 15.89 6.53
CA GLN A 242 10.57 17.21 6.01
C GLN A 242 10.22 18.22 7.11
N LYS A 243 9.71 17.77 8.25
CA LYS A 243 9.32 18.66 9.35
C LYS A 243 9.78 18.17 10.70
N THR A 244 9.35 17.01 11.14
CA THR A 244 9.61 16.50 12.48
C THR A 244 10.11 15.06 12.39
N PHE A 245 11.20 14.77 13.08
CA PHE A 245 11.68 13.42 13.31
C PHE A 245 11.48 13.09 14.79
N SER A 246 10.70 12.04 15.07
CA SER A 246 10.51 11.48 16.42
C SER A 246 11.00 10.04 16.42
N CYS A 247 11.74 9.67 17.46
CA CYS A 247 12.26 8.32 17.65
C CYS A 247 12.02 7.91 19.11
N ASP A 248 11.12 6.98 19.31
CA ASP A 248 10.80 6.38 20.60
C ASP A 248 11.44 4.99 20.66
N VAL A 249 12.18 4.72 21.72
CA VAL A 249 12.88 3.45 21.97
C VAL A 249 12.53 2.99 23.36
N GLU A 250 11.86 1.84 23.49
CA GLU A 250 11.33 1.37 24.77
C GLU A 250 12.38 0.75 25.68
N ASP A 251 13.52 0.31 25.15
CA ASP A 251 14.57 -0.31 25.96
C ASP A 251 15.91 0.43 25.78
N ALA A 252 16.67 0.17 24.71
CA ALA A 252 18.02 0.69 24.56
C ALA A 252 18.29 1.22 23.15
N ARG A 253 19.07 2.30 23.08
CA ARG A 253 19.65 2.82 21.84
C ARG A 253 21.16 2.79 21.94
N THR A 254 21.82 2.12 20.98
CA THR A 254 23.29 2.10 20.86
C THR A 254 23.69 2.68 19.50
N VAL A 255 24.69 3.54 19.50
CA VAL A 255 25.34 4.03 18.29
C VAL A 255 26.83 3.73 18.40
N THR A 256 27.38 3.02 17.41
CA THR A 256 28.80 2.67 17.36
C THR A 256 29.39 3.10 16.02
N ILE A 257 30.41 3.94 16.04
CA ILE A 257 31.16 4.37 14.86
C ILE A 257 32.54 3.67 14.92
N ILE A 258 32.82 2.82 13.93
CA ILE A 258 34.01 1.96 13.94
C ILE A 258 35.16 2.61 13.17
N GLY A 259 34.88 3.43 12.16
CA GLY A 259 35.88 4.07 11.31
C GLY A 259 36.50 5.32 11.91
N GLU A 260 37.37 5.96 11.13
CA GLU A 260 38.06 7.21 11.51
C GLU A 260 37.17 8.46 11.39
N GLY A 261 35.87 8.27 11.00
CA GLY A 261 34.89 9.34 10.93
C GLY A 261 34.43 9.80 12.31
N GLY A 262 33.55 10.77 12.34
CA GLY A 262 33.02 11.36 13.58
C GLY A 262 31.52 11.27 13.67
N ASP A 263 30.97 11.53 14.88
CA ASP A 263 29.56 11.83 15.12
C ASP A 263 29.39 13.35 15.26
N ALA A 264 28.60 13.96 14.42
CA ALA A 264 28.36 15.39 14.40
C ALA A 264 26.88 15.73 14.58
N LEU A 265 26.57 16.56 15.56
CA LEU A 265 25.25 17.16 15.73
C LEU A 265 25.33 18.66 15.45
N THR A 266 24.67 19.13 14.40
CA THR A 266 24.55 20.53 14.06
C THR A 266 23.12 21.04 14.25
N LEU A 267 22.92 22.08 15.00
CA LEU A 267 21.64 22.76 15.22
C LEU A 267 21.79 24.21 14.77
N GLU A 268 21.25 24.57 13.61
CA GLU A 268 21.44 25.91 13.02
C GLU A 268 20.62 27.01 13.72
N LYS A 269 19.39 26.73 14.09
CA LYS A 269 18.46 27.71 14.69
C LYS A 269 17.56 27.08 15.74
N SER A 270 18.09 26.18 16.56
CA SER A 270 17.30 25.41 17.49
C SER A 270 18.02 25.18 18.82
N SER A 271 17.31 24.67 19.79
CA SER A 271 17.85 24.34 21.12
C SER A 271 18.05 22.83 21.26
N ARG A 272 19.10 22.43 22.00
CA ARG A 272 19.26 21.04 22.44
C ARG A 272 18.86 20.94 23.92
N ILE A 273 17.94 20.03 24.21
CA ILE A 273 17.54 19.70 25.57
C ILE A 273 17.83 18.24 25.81
N THR A 274 18.56 17.93 26.87
CA THR A 274 18.80 16.54 27.32
C THR A 274 18.24 16.41 28.73
N THR A 275 17.30 15.50 28.94
CA THR A 275 16.71 15.24 30.26
C THR A 275 16.89 13.78 30.60
N LEU A 276 17.63 13.48 31.70
CA LEU A 276 17.64 12.18 32.33
C LEU A 276 16.79 12.25 33.58
N LYS A 277 15.72 11.47 33.65
CA LYS A 277 14.87 11.43 34.84
C LYS A 277 15.51 10.58 35.93
N GLU A 278 16.15 9.50 35.56
CA GLU A 278 16.84 8.56 36.44
C GLU A 278 18.07 8.03 35.72
N GLY A 279 19.13 7.68 36.45
CA GLY A 279 20.36 7.11 35.87
C GLY A 279 21.54 8.07 35.83
N ASN A 280 22.58 7.70 35.11
CA ASN A 280 23.85 8.43 35.04
C ASN A 280 24.12 8.97 33.64
N ASP A 281 24.67 10.17 33.54
CA ASP A 281 25.30 10.69 32.33
C ASP A 281 26.82 10.56 32.47
N ALA A 282 27.46 9.78 31.60
CA ALA A 282 28.89 9.54 31.63
C ALA A 282 29.53 9.84 30.28
N LEU A 283 30.57 10.66 30.28
CA LEU A 283 31.44 10.90 29.13
C LEU A 283 32.86 10.40 29.43
N THR A 284 33.36 9.43 28.67
CA THR A 284 34.72 8.91 28.77
C THR A 284 35.44 9.19 27.45
N LEU A 285 36.56 9.86 27.53
CA LEU A 285 37.53 10.01 26.42
C LEU A 285 38.83 9.27 26.82
N GLU A 286 39.14 8.20 26.11
CA GLU A 286 40.39 7.45 26.35
C GLU A 286 41.59 8.20 25.78
N LYS A 287 41.44 8.86 24.66
CA LYS A 287 42.43 9.67 23.98
C LYS A 287 41.78 10.85 23.29
N GLY A 288 42.45 12.00 23.26
CA GLY A 288 41.95 13.20 22.60
C GLY A 288 41.56 14.32 23.56
N ASN A 289 41.00 15.38 23.03
CA ASN A 289 40.68 16.59 23.76
C ASN A 289 39.17 16.79 23.86
N ARG A 290 38.71 17.33 24.98
CA ARG A 290 37.36 17.89 25.11
C ARG A 290 37.46 19.43 25.04
N SER A 291 36.77 20.04 24.12
CA SER A 291 36.63 21.50 24.01
C SER A 291 35.14 21.88 24.17
N VAL A 292 34.88 22.96 24.92
CA VAL A 292 33.57 23.60 25.02
C VAL A 292 33.80 25.08 24.75
N GLU A 293 33.19 25.62 23.72
CA GLU A 293 33.26 27.03 23.34
C GLU A 293 31.86 27.64 23.38
N LEU A 294 31.67 28.69 24.14
CA LEU A 294 30.45 29.50 24.19
C LEU A 294 30.81 30.91 23.68
N LYS A 295 30.36 31.30 22.51
CA LYS A 295 30.67 32.60 21.90
C LYS A 295 29.86 33.73 22.50
N GLU A 296 28.62 33.50 22.82
CA GLU A 296 27.69 34.45 23.44
C GLU A 296 26.75 33.68 24.39
N GLY A 297 26.32 34.34 25.48
CA GLY A 297 25.39 33.81 26.48
C GLY A 297 26.06 33.35 27.77
N ASP A 298 25.31 32.67 28.62
CA ASP A 298 25.71 32.27 29.96
C ASP A 298 25.95 30.75 30.03
N ASP A 299 26.99 30.32 30.74
CA ASP A 299 27.21 28.93 31.15
C ASP A 299 26.85 28.79 32.63
N ALA A 300 25.77 28.07 32.94
CA ALA A 300 25.29 27.86 34.28
C ALA A 300 25.37 26.39 34.71
N PHE A 301 26.01 26.13 35.83
CA PHE A 301 26.08 24.80 36.43
C PHE A 301 25.51 24.79 37.83
N THR A 302 24.43 24.01 38.08
CA THR A 302 23.75 23.94 39.38
C THR A 302 23.69 22.50 39.86
N ILE A 303 24.08 22.24 41.12
CA ILE A 303 23.86 20.97 41.82
C ILE A 303 23.00 21.29 43.04
N GLU A 304 21.75 20.82 43.03
CA GLU A 304 20.84 21.01 44.16
C GLU A 304 21.21 20.15 45.36
N LYS A 305 21.60 18.92 45.15
CA LYS A 305 22.05 17.96 46.17
C LYS A 305 23.21 17.12 45.60
N GLY A 306 24.29 17.01 46.34
CA GLY A 306 25.44 16.20 45.92
C GLY A 306 26.74 16.98 45.96
N SER A 307 27.79 16.43 45.38
CA SER A 307 29.15 16.98 45.38
C SER A 307 29.68 17.19 43.96
N ARG A 308 30.48 18.18 43.78
CA ARG A 308 31.32 18.34 42.58
C ARG A 308 32.76 18.05 42.94
N SER A 309 33.41 17.16 42.20
CA SER A 309 34.86 16.94 42.31
C SER A 309 35.52 17.14 40.94
N ALA A 310 36.72 17.72 40.93
CA ALA A 310 37.56 17.79 39.76
C ALA A 310 38.97 17.31 40.18
N THR A 311 39.50 16.32 39.48
CA THR A 311 40.83 15.79 39.75
C THR A 311 41.68 15.87 38.50
N LEU A 312 42.77 16.63 38.55
CA LEU A 312 43.80 16.66 37.53
C LEU A 312 45.03 15.89 38.04
N LYS A 313 45.38 14.81 37.39
CA LYS A 313 46.53 13.97 37.83
C LYS A 313 47.86 14.56 37.38
N GLU A 314 47.90 15.08 36.18
CA GLU A 314 49.08 15.72 35.58
C GLU A 314 48.62 16.90 34.73
N GLY A 315 49.43 17.97 34.65
CA GLY A 315 49.15 19.18 33.89
C GLY A 315 48.67 20.38 34.72
N ASP A 316 48.27 21.45 34.06
CA ASP A 316 47.91 22.73 34.68
C ASP A 316 46.40 22.95 34.69
N ASP A 317 45.89 23.53 35.78
CA ASP A 317 44.54 24.08 35.84
C ASP A 317 44.61 25.60 35.81
N ALA A 318 44.15 26.20 34.75
CA ALA A 318 44.21 27.66 34.53
C ALA A 318 42.79 28.26 34.35
N LEU A 319 42.51 29.30 35.11
CA LEU A 319 41.32 30.14 34.95
C LEU A 319 41.77 31.55 34.58
N SER A 320 41.35 32.06 33.42
CA SER A 320 41.62 33.41 32.95
C SER A 320 40.29 34.14 32.77
N LEU A 321 40.15 35.34 33.35
CA LEU A 321 39.09 36.30 33.09
C LEU A 321 39.71 37.58 32.51
N GLU A 322 39.43 37.86 31.25
CA GLU A 322 39.93 39.08 30.61
C GLU A 322 39.17 40.33 31.07
N LYS A 323 37.89 40.20 31.30
CA LYS A 323 37.02 41.28 31.83
C LYS A 323 35.95 40.67 32.74
N GLY A 324 35.61 41.37 33.81
CA GLY A 324 34.54 40.99 34.75
C GLY A 324 35.07 40.62 36.15
N ASN A 325 34.20 40.16 36.99
CA ASN A 325 34.51 39.84 38.38
C ASN A 325 34.41 38.34 38.64
N ARG A 326 35.32 37.79 39.44
CA ARG A 326 35.19 36.47 40.02
C ARG A 326 34.72 36.63 41.46
N ALA A 327 33.57 36.04 41.77
CA ALA A 327 33.06 35.95 43.12
C ALA A 327 32.99 34.48 43.56
N VAL A 328 33.47 34.21 44.79
CA VAL A 328 33.31 32.93 45.46
C VAL A 328 32.60 33.20 46.78
N THR A 329 31.41 32.61 46.95
CA THR A 329 30.61 32.79 48.19
C THR A 329 30.36 31.46 48.84
N LEU A 330 30.84 31.25 50.05
CA LEU A 330 30.55 30.12 50.91
C LEU A 330 29.59 30.60 51.99
N LYS A 331 28.37 30.04 52.05
CA LYS A 331 27.39 30.44 53.07
C LYS A 331 27.63 29.71 54.40
N GLU A 332 28.02 28.45 54.34
CA GLU A 332 28.33 27.59 55.48
C GLU A 332 29.45 26.62 55.08
N GLY A 333 30.37 26.31 56.02
CA GLY A 333 31.49 25.36 55.79
C GLY A 333 32.83 26.01 55.76
N ASN A 334 33.87 25.30 55.36
CA ASN A 334 35.27 25.76 55.31
C ASN A 334 35.78 25.81 53.88
N ASP A 335 36.50 26.87 53.55
CA ASP A 335 37.34 26.93 52.36
C ASP A 335 38.78 26.53 52.76
N LEU A 336 39.27 25.44 52.19
CA LEU A 336 40.61 24.89 52.56
C LEU A 336 41.46 24.82 51.29
N LEU A 337 42.52 25.58 51.25
CA LEU A 337 43.62 25.45 50.27
C LEU A 337 44.78 24.74 50.92
N VAL A 338 45.16 23.53 50.44
CA VAL A 338 46.37 22.80 50.85
C VAL A 338 47.37 22.78 49.71
N LEU A 339 48.57 23.24 49.94
CA LEU A 339 49.72 23.14 49.03
C LEU A 339 50.74 22.26 49.72
N GLU A 340 50.93 21.03 49.28
CA GLU A 340 51.92 20.12 49.83
C GLU A 340 53.36 20.48 49.44
N LYS A 341 53.50 20.95 48.17
CA LYS A 341 54.77 21.47 47.65
C LYS A 341 54.47 22.65 46.69
N GLY A 342 55.27 23.70 46.79
CA GLY A 342 55.12 24.91 45.97
C GLY A 342 54.67 26.14 46.77
N GLY A 343 54.52 27.28 46.13
CA GLY A 343 54.14 28.52 46.70
C GLY A 343 52.84 29.10 46.12
N ARG A 344 52.14 29.92 46.93
CA ARG A 344 51.02 30.74 46.45
C ARG A 344 51.53 32.15 46.22
N THR A 345 51.36 32.68 45.02
CA THR A 345 51.62 34.06 44.72
C THR A 345 50.29 34.79 44.43
N VAL A 346 50.06 35.91 45.04
CA VAL A 346 48.94 36.81 44.74
C VAL A 346 49.59 38.12 44.27
N GLU A 347 49.33 38.55 43.07
CA GLU A 347 49.86 39.79 42.50
C GLU A 347 48.67 40.69 42.07
N LEU A 348 48.55 41.87 42.63
CA LEU A 348 47.61 42.88 42.25
C LEU A 348 48.43 43.99 41.54
N LYS A 349 48.15 44.24 40.26
CA LYS A 349 48.91 45.22 39.46
C LYS A 349 48.31 46.61 39.51
N ASP A 350 47.02 46.76 39.55
CA ASP A 350 46.32 48.04 39.73
C ASP A 350 44.96 47.73 40.42
N GLY A 351 44.79 48.14 41.68
CA GLY A 351 43.58 47.98 42.45
C GLY A 351 43.81 48.14 43.95
N ASP A 352 42.84 48.59 44.68
CA ASP A 352 42.86 48.73 46.12
C ASP A 352 42.64 47.35 46.79
N ASP A 353 43.31 47.12 47.92
CA ASP A 353 43.23 45.91 48.80
C ASP A 353 41.83 45.62 49.31
#